data_e69e0b1167b4b20a9c69063cd62a85e4
#
_entry.id   e69e0b1167b4b20a9c69063cd62a85e4
#
_cell.length_a   1.000
_cell.length_b   1.000
_cell.length_c   1.000
_cell.angle_alpha   90.00
_cell.angle_beta   90.00
_cell.angle_gamma   90.00
#
_symmetry.space_group_name_H-M   'P 1'
#
loop_
_entity.id
_entity.type
_entity.pdbx_description
1 polymer ?
#
loop_
_entity_poly.entity_id
_entity_poly.type
_entity_poly.pdbx_seq_one_letter_code
_entity_poly.pdbx_strand_id
1 'polypeptide(L)'
;MLNIDNQTVRERVRVSVGGPQIRLRLSNEFGSAPLIIGSVTVALPNGPAGIQSASVRTGTFDGRNSVSINAGAPILSDPIDFPVTPGTEISVSLYFPTRVNSVTWHIFALKHAVVSTPGDHTRDENIQGGADSESSIAVSAVLVPAQPSQRLIAVFGDSLVDGNFSTVDADRSWPSDLARRLQKTRADSKLAVVNEGIGGNRLLSNGRLAFMGDNALARFDRDVLSLPGVTHVVLVEGLNDIGFPGGRLGKLSLGDPADARTAEDVIDAYRQLIARARVRGIKAIGCTLIPFEGANVTMPGFYSDEKEAVRLKVNQWIRSSGAFDGVIDFDKILRDPDHPSRMASRFVAKDQVHPSDTGYQAMADAIDLSLFR
;
A
#
# COMPACT_ATOMS: atom_id res chain seq x y z
N MET A 1 -11.63 10.96 10.68
CA MET A 1 -10.42 10.66 11.49
C MET A 1 -10.88 10.07 12.81
N LEU A 2 -10.26 8.98 13.26
CA LEU A 2 -10.57 8.39 14.57
C LEU A 2 -10.25 9.41 15.66
N ASN A 3 -11.14 9.53 16.65
CA ASN A 3 -10.92 10.38 17.81
C ASN A 3 -10.23 9.54 18.89
N ILE A 4 -8.91 9.48 18.87
CA ILE A 4 -8.09 8.72 19.82
C ILE A 4 -7.69 9.65 20.95
N ASP A 5 -8.05 9.30 22.20
CA ASP A 5 -7.72 10.06 23.39
C ASP A 5 -7.58 9.13 24.59
N ASN A 6 -6.37 9.03 25.15
CA ASN A 6 -6.05 8.08 26.21
C ASN A 6 -6.47 6.64 25.88
N GLN A 7 -6.13 6.16 24.68
CA GLN A 7 -6.58 4.85 24.16
C GLN A 7 -5.44 4.07 23.52
N THR A 8 -5.65 2.78 23.41
CA THR A 8 -4.77 1.86 22.69
C THR A 8 -5.36 1.53 21.32
N VAL A 9 -4.53 1.59 20.28
CA VAL A 9 -4.83 1.06 18.95
C VAL A 9 -4.09 -0.24 18.76
N ARG A 10 -4.79 -1.29 18.36
CA ARG A 10 -4.20 -2.58 17.98
C ARG A 10 -4.51 -2.85 16.53
N GLU A 11 -3.46 -3.05 15.75
CA GLU A 11 -3.55 -3.37 14.32
C GLU A 11 -2.70 -4.60 13.99
N ARG A 12 -2.99 -5.24 12.85
CA ARG A 12 -2.30 -6.44 12.40
C ARG A 12 -1.51 -6.16 11.13
N VAL A 13 -0.29 -6.68 11.08
CA VAL A 13 0.61 -6.53 9.94
C VAL A 13 1.15 -7.91 9.56
N ARG A 14 1.20 -8.22 8.26
CA ARG A 14 1.79 -9.46 7.76
C ARG A 14 3.16 -9.17 7.16
N VAL A 15 4.18 -9.90 7.60
CA VAL A 15 5.54 -9.75 7.07
C VAL A 15 5.75 -10.65 5.85
N SER A 16 6.46 -10.13 4.84
CA SER A 16 6.77 -10.88 3.62
C SER A 16 8.07 -11.66 3.68
N VAL A 17 8.93 -11.36 4.65
CA VAL A 17 10.21 -12.05 4.90
C VAL A 17 10.40 -12.36 6.37
N GLY A 18 11.27 -13.32 6.69
CA GLY A 18 11.56 -13.75 8.06
C GLY A 18 12.86 -13.18 8.61
N GLY A 19 12.96 -13.22 9.95
CA GLY A 19 14.15 -12.84 10.68
C GLY A 19 14.04 -13.19 12.17
N PRO A 20 15.16 -13.18 12.93
CA PRO A 20 15.15 -13.49 14.35
C PRO A 20 14.60 -12.35 15.22
N GLN A 21 14.62 -11.15 14.71
CA GLN A 21 14.20 -9.92 15.38
C GLN A 21 13.44 -9.04 14.40
N ILE A 22 12.66 -8.10 14.95
CA ILE A 22 12.00 -7.06 14.16
C ILE A 22 12.29 -5.66 14.73
N ARG A 23 12.07 -4.62 13.92
CA ARG A 23 11.91 -3.24 14.35
C ARG A 23 10.63 -2.68 13.79
N LEU A 24 9.97 -1.81 14.53
CA LEU A 24 8.84 -1.04 14.05
C LEU A 24 9.31 0.32 13.58
N ARG A 25 8.90 0.73 12.39
CA ARG A 25 8.98 2.11 11.95
C ARG A 25 7.62 2.76 12.21
N LEU A 26 7.60 3.73 13.13
CA LEU A 26 6.42 4.56 13.40
C LEU A 26 6.57 5.91 12.69
N SER A 27 5.47 6.44 12.18
CA SER A 27 5.48 7.65 11.38
C SER A 27 4.54 8.72 11.94
N ASN A 28 5.08 9.93 12.03
CA ASN A 28 4.34 11.18 12.20
C ASN A 28 4.65 12.14 11.04
N GLU A 29 5.02 11.60 9.87
CA GLU A 29 5.48 12.36 8.70
C GLU A 29 4.41 13.32 8.17
N PHE A 30 3.13 12.99 8.36
CA PHE A 30 1.99 13.82 7.99
C PHE A 30 1.28 14.45 9.19
N GLY A 31 1.82 14.28 10.39
CA GLY A 31 1.32 14.94 11.58
C GLY A 31 1.70 16.42 11.65
N SER A 32 0.86 17.24 12.28
CA SER A 32 1.08 18.68 12.45
C SER A 32 1.55 19.06 13.86
N ALA A 33 1.62 18.11 14.78
CA ALA A 33 2.06 18.27 16.17
C ALA A 33 2.85 17.03 16.61
N PRO A 34 3.66 17.11 17.68
CA PRO A 34 4.32 15.94 18.25
C PRO A 34 3.30 14.84 18.60
N LEU A 35 3.61 13.60 18.24
CA LEU A 35 2.81 12.42 18.55
C LEU A 35 3.45 11.67 19.71
N ILE A 36 2.72 11.53 20.82
CA ILE A 36 3.19 10.83 22.01
C ILE A 36 2.70 9.40 21.97
N ILE A 37 3.60 8.43 22.02
CA ILE A 37 3.34 7.00 22.20
C ILE A 37 3.79 6.62 23.59
N GLY A 38 2.87 6.20 24.44
CA GLY A 38 3.16 5.86 25.86
C GLY A 38 3.71 4.45 26.03
N SER A 39 3.26 3.53 25.17
CA SER A 39 3.65 2.10 25.21
C SER A 39 3.47 1.47 23.85
N VAL A 40 4.36 0.53 23.51
CA VAL A 40 4.31 -0.26 22.27
C VAL A 40 4.51 -1.73 22.60
N THR A 41 3.66 -2.61 22.09
CA THR A 41 3.88 -4.05 22.14
C THR A 41 3.65 -4.70 20.78
N VAL A 42 4.34 -5.83 20.59
CA VAL A 42 4.10 -6.77 19.48
C VAL A 42 3.74 -8.12 20.05
N ALA A 43 2.86 -8.84 19.36
CA ALA A 43 2.45 -10.19 19.77
C ALA A 43 1.97 -11.00 18.55
N LEU A 44 1.83 -12.30 18.71
CA LEU A 44 1.09 -13.14 17.77
C LEU A 44 -0.42 -12.88 17.98
N PRO A 45 -1.20 -12.72 16.90
CA PRO A 45 -2.63 -12.50 17.02
C PRO A 45 -3.38 -13.73 17.55
N ASN A 46 -4.50 -13.49 18.22
CA ASN A 46 -5.48 -14.47 18.63
C ASN A 46 -6.88 -13.96 18.28
N GLY A 47 -7.27 -14.11 17.00
CA GLY A 47 -8.46 -13.49 16.44
C GLY A 47 -8.28 -12.00 16.08
N PRO A 48 -9.38 -11.32 15.73
CA PRO A 48 -9.30 -9.93 15.19
C PRO A 48 -8.74 -8.90 16.16
N ALA A 49 -9.11 -8.98 17.44
CA ALA A 49 -8.75 -8.01 18.49
C ALA A 49 -7.83 -8.59 19.57
N GLY A 50 -7.59 -9.92 19.53
CA GLY A 50 -6.87 -10.64 20.55
C GLY A 50 -5.38 -10.84 20.24
N ILE A 51 -4.62 -11.16 21.29
CA ILE A 51 -3.21 -11.54 21.22
C ILE A 51 -2.93 -12.77 22.08
N GLN A 52 -1.88 -13.50 21.74
CA GLN A 52 -1.34 -14.58 22.55
C GLN A 52 -0.43 -13.98 23.64
N SER A 53 -0.88 -13.92 24.88
CA SER A 53 -0.20 -13.25 26.00
C SER A 53 1.27 -13.70 26.19
N ALA A 54 1.58 -14.98 25.98
CA ALA A 54 2.94 -15.51 26.08
C ALA A 54 3.90 -14.98 25.01
N SER A 55 3.37 -14.48 23.88
CA SER A 55 4.15 -13.94 22.76
C SER A 55 4.45 -12.45 22.89
N VAL A 56 3.87 -11.73 23.85
CA VAL A 56 3.99 -10.28 23.99
C VAL A 56 5.45 -9.86 24.19
N ARG A 57 5.91 -8.91 23.38
CA ARG A 57 7.21 -8.24 23.54
C ARG A 57 7.01 -6.74 23.53
N THR A 58 7.76 -6.03 24.36
CA THR A 58 7.75 -4.57 24.43
C THR A 58 8.67 -4.00 23.37
N GLY A 59 8.17 -3.02 22.62
CA GLY A 59 8.99 -2.15 21.76
C GLY A 59 9.53 -0.98 22.59
N THR A 60 10.82 -0.67 22.44
CA THR A 60 11.47 0.47 23.11
C THR A 60 12.10 1.39 22.09
N PHE A 61 12.47 2.61 22.55
CA PHE A 61 13.11 3.65 21.75
C PHE A 61 14.27 4.24 22.59
N ASP A 62 15.51 3.87 22.24
CA ASP A 62 16.70 4.20 23.02
C ASP A 62 16.53 3.74 24.49
N GLY A 63 16.05 2.49 24.66
CA GLY A 63 15.78 1.84 25.94
C GLY A 63 14.55 2.34 26.70
N ARG A 64 13.79 3.32 26.17
CA ARG A 64 12.59 3.89 26.81
C ARG A 64 11.33 3.27 26.25
N ASN A 65 10.32 3.03 27.10
CA ASN A 65 9.02 2.49 26.72
C ASN A 65 8.14 3.50 25.97
N SER A 66 8.37 4.78 26.20
CA SER A 66 7.60 5.87 25.58
C SER A 66 8.45 6.72 24.66
N VAL A 67 7.82 7.33 23.67
CA VAL A 67 8.49 8.22 22.72
C VAL A 67 7.58 9.36 22.29
N SER A 68 8.18 10.52 22.00
CA SER A 68 7.53 11.63 21.30
C SER A 68 8.11 11.73 19.90
N ILE A 69 7.27 11.58 18.89
CA ILE A 69 7.65 11.65 17.47
C ILE A 69 7.32 13.05 16.97
N ASN A 70 8.33 13.82 16.56
CA ASN A 70 8.14 15.16 16.05
C ASN A 70 7.24 15.15 14.79
N ALA A 71 6.49 16.23 14.59
CA ALA A 71 5.76 16.45 13.35
C ALA A 71 6.72 16.40 12.14
N GLY A 72 6.29 15.76 11.07
CA GLY A 72 7.09 15.61 9.85
C GLY A 72 8.17 14.53 9.94
N ALA A 73 8.24 13.72 11.00
CA ALA A 73 9.31 12.73 11.19
C ALA A 73 8.80 11.30 11.43
N PRO A 74 9.55 10.28 11.01
CA PRO A 74 9.41 8.91 11.48
C PRO A 74 10.33 8.65 12.67
N ILE A 75 10.13 7.50 13.33
CA ILE A 75 11.05 6.93 14.30
C ILE A 75 11.17 5.43 14.14
N LEU A 76 12.34 4.88 14.50
CA LEU A 76 12.59 3.45 14.49
C LEU A 76 12.71 2.94 15.91
N SER A 77 12.03 1.84 16.24
CA SER A 77 12.19 1.18 17.54
C SER A 77 13.58 0.54 17.71
N ASP A 78 13.96 0.24 18.93
CA ASP A 78 15.06 -0.70 19.19
C ASP A 78 14.72 -2.08 18.60
N PRO A 79 15.72 -3.00 18.44
CA PRO A 79 15.43 -4.36 18.04
C PRO A 79 14.51 -5.03 19.06
N ILE A 80 13.46 -5.67 18.57
CA ILE A 80 12.52 -6.46 19.37
C ILE A 80 12.81 -7.94 19.11
N ASP A 81 13.06 -8.70 20.15
CA ASP A 81 13.33 -10.13 20.10
C ASP A 81 12.04 -10.91 19.81
N PHE A 82 11.65 -10.87 18.55
CA PHE A 82 10.41 -11.44 18.05
C PHE A 82 10.68 -12.13 16.71
N PRO A 83 10.98 -13.45 16.73
CA PRO A 83 11.29 -14.19 15.52
C PRO A 83 10.04 -14.31 14.64
N VAL A 84 10.21 -14.05 13.35
CA VAL A 84 9.16 -14.14 12.34
C VAL A 84 9.62 -14.99 11.16
N THR A 85 8.69 -15.66 10.53
CA THR A 85 8.86 -16.35 9.25
C THR A 85 8.07 -15.63 8.16
N PRO A 86 8.40 -15.82 6.88
CA PRO A 86 7.60 -15.24 5.80
C PRO A 86 6.12 -15.61 5.94
N GLY A 87 5.23 -14.62 5.86
CA GLY A 87 3.79 -14.80 6.05
C GLY A 87 3.30 -14.73 7.49
N THR A 88 4.19 -14.60 8.49
CA THR A 88 3.76 -14.38 9.88
C THR A 88 2.93 -13.10 9.98
N GLU A 89 1.77 -13.19 10.60
CA GLU A 89 0.97 -12.03 11.01
C GLU A 89 1.34 -11.66 12.45
N ILE A 90 1.54 -10.37 12.69
CA ILE A 90 1.84 -9.82 14.01
C ILE A 90 0.78 -8.79 14.38
N SER A 91 0.41 -8.72 15.66
CA SER A 91 -0.36 -7.65 16.25
C SER A 91 0.57 -6.59 16.81
N VAL A 92 0.37 -5.34 16.43
CA VAL A 92 1.07 -4.18 16.99
C VAL A 92 0.06 -3.38 17.78
N SER A 93 0.36 -3.12 19.05
CA SER A 93 -0.48 -2.30 19.93
C SER A 93 0.26 -1.05 20.33
N LEU A 94 -0.35 0.12 20.09
CA LEU A 94 0.19 1.45 20.40
C LEU A 94 -0.74 2.15 21.38
N TYR A 95 -0.24 2.57 22.53
CA TYR A 95 -0.98 3.39 23.49
C TYR A 95 -0.70 4.88 23.27
N PHE A 96 -1.76 5.64 23.08
CA PHE A 96 -1.75 7.09 22.94
C PHE A 96 -2.27 7.72 24.23
N PRO A 97 -1.40 8.24 25.13
CA PRO A 97 -1.82 8.73 26.44
C PRO A 97 -2.55 10.07 26.39
N THR A 98 -2.48 10.76 25.29
CA THR A 98 -3.11 12.07 25.07
C THR A 98 -3.86 12.10 23.76
N ARG A 99 -4.78 13.04 23.62
CA ARG A 99 -5.58 13.22 22.41
C ARG A 99 -4.70 13.39 21.17
N VAL A 100 -5.00 12.57 20.16
CA VAL A 100 -4.32 12.62 18.85
C VAL A 100 -5.10 13.56 17.93
N ASN A 101 -4.53 14.73 17.67
CA ASN A 101 -5.14 15.74 16.80
C ASN A 101 -4.77 15.55 15.32
N SER A 102 -3.61 14.95 15.08
CA SER A 102 -3.09 14.69 13.74
C SER A 102 -2.08 13.55 13.81
N VAL A 103 -2.14 12.63 12.88
CA VAL A 103 -1.27 11.45 12.82
C VAL A 103 -1.13 10.99 11.38
N THR A 104 0.01 10.39 11.06
CA THR A 104 0.16 9.64 9.81
C THR A 104 -0.74 8.41 9.85
N TRP A 105 -1.59 8.24 8.83
CA TRP A 105 -2.53 7.14 8.74
C TRP A 105 -2.74 6.71 7.28
N HIS A 106 -3.12 5.44 7.08
CA HIS A 106 -3.50 4.89 5.79
C HIS A 106 -4.94 4.36 5.88
N ILE A 107 -5.86 5.02 5.15
CA ILE A 107 -7.31 4.82 5.36
C ILE A 107 -7.82 3.47 4.84
N PHE A 108 -7.22 2.94 3.79
CA PHE A 108 -7.63 1.70 3.15
C PHE A 108 -6.63 0.57 3.40
N ALA A 109 -6.17 0.41 4.63
CA ALA A 109 -5.28 -0.69 4.99
C ALA A 109 -5.94 -2.08 4.83
N LEU A 110 -7.28 -2.11 4.70
CA LEU A 110 -8.10 -3.32 4.52
C LEU A 110 -7.84 -4.38 5.60
N LYS A 111 -7.47 -3.90 6.77
CA LYS A 111 -7.29 -4.68 7.99
C LYS A 111 -7.96 -3.98 9.15
N HIS A 112 -8.72 -4.73 9.94
CA HIS A 112 -9.32 -4.17 11.13
C HIS A 112 -8.24 -3.78 12.13
N ALA A 113 -8.30 -2.51 12.55
CA ALA A 113 -7.63 -1.98 13.73
C ALA A 113 -8.68 -1.71 14.81
N VAL A 114 -8.38 -2.10 16.04
CA VAL A 114 -9.30 -1.92 17.17
C VAL A 114 -8.78 -0.81 18.05
N VAL A 115 -9.65 0.18 18.34
CA VAL A 115 -9.39 1.26 19.30
C VAL A 115 -10.04 0.88 20.62
N SER A 116 -9.27 0.85 21.70
CA SER A 116 -9.74 0.41 23.03
C SER A 116 -10.70 1.41 23.71
N THR A 117 -11.29 1.01 24.81
CA THR A 117 -11.72 1.93 25.87
C THR A 117 -10.51 2.75 26.39
N PRO A 118 -10.72 3.86 27.13
CA PRO A 118 -9.61 4.65 27.67
C PRO A 118 -8.65 3.82 28.52
N GLY A 119 -7.35 4.00 28.30
CA GLY A 119 -6.27 3.36 29.03
C GLY A 119 -5.21 2.66 28.16
N ASP A 120 -4.14 2.21 28.82
CA ASP A 120 -3.12 1.36 28.23
C ASP A 120 -3.54 -0.11 28.28
N HIS A 121 -4.01 -0.62 27.15
CA HIS A 121 -4.44 -2.01 26.92
C HIS A 121 -3.46 -2.76 26.01
N THR A 122 -2.23 -2.28 25.87
CA THR A 122 -1.25 -2.90 24.95
C THR A 122 -0.94 -4.35 25.30
N ARG A 123 -1.07 -4.74 26.56
CA ARG A 123 -0.80 -6.09 27.05
C ARG A 123 -2.04 -6.96 27.25
N ASP A 124 -3.23 -6.38 27.15
CA ASP A 124 -4.48 -7.12 27.37
C ASP A 124 -4.66 -8.17 26.27
N GLU A 125 -5.01 -9.39 26.69
CA GLU A 125 -5.23 -10.48 25.74
C GLU A 125 -6.31 -10.12 24.72
N ASN A 126 -7.39 -9.49 25.18
CA ASN A 126 -8.47 -8.99 24.33
C ASN A 126 -8.73 -7.52 24.63
N ILE A 127 -8.70 -6.68 23.62
CA ILE A 127 -9.15 -5.30 23.74
C ILE A 127 -10.68 -5.29 23.77
N GLN A 128 -11.24 -4.71 24.86
CA GLN A 128 -12.68 -4.55 25.03
C GLN A 128 -13.13 -3.21 24.45
N GLY A 129 -14.27 -3.25 23.76
CA GLY A 129 -15.12 -2.13 23.35
C GLY A 129 -14.39 -0.92 22.83
N GLY A 130 -14.65 -0.52 21.64
CA GLY A 130 -14.05 0.62 20.97
C GLY A 130 -14.58 0.73 19.56
N ALA A 131 -13.98 1.60 18.77
CA ALA A 131 -14.30 1.73 17.36
C ALA A 131 -13.40 0.79 16.55
N ASP A 132 -13.99 0.12 15.57
CA ASP A 132 -13.24 -0.58 14.53
C ASP A 132 -12.89 0.40 13.40
N SER A 133 -11.73 0.19 12.81
CA SER A 133 -11.26 0.94 11.64
C SER A 133 -10.55 0.00 10.68
N GLU A 134 -10.68 0.25 9.40
CA GLU A 134 -9.90 -0.45 8.36
C GLU A 134 -8.60 0.30 8.01
N SER A 135 -8.18 1.21 8.89
CA SER A 135 -7.00 2.07 8.68
C SER A 135 -5.81 1.60 9.50
N SER A 136 -4.60 1.76 8.96
CA SER A 136 -3.36 1.68 9.73
C SER A 136 -3.00 3.04 10.29
N ILE A 137 -2.55 3.09 11.54
CA ILE A 137 -2.30 4.33 12.29
C ILE A 137 -0.88 4.33 12.83
N ALA A 138 -0.07 5.25 12.37
CA ALA A 138 1.31 5.47 12.77
C ALA A 138 2.28 4.31 12.43
N VAL A 139 1.86 3.07 12.31
CA VAL A 139 2.76 1.96 11.89
C VAL A 139 3.00 2.06 10.38
N SER A 140 4.22 2.38 9.98
CA SER A 140 4.56 2.53 8.55
C SER A 140 5.38 1.37 7.99
N ALA A 141 6.12 0.63 8.83
CA ALA A 141 6.82 -0.58 8.39
C ALA A 141 7.21 -1.49 9.54
N VAL A 142 7.38 -2.78 9.22
CA VAL A 142 8.08 -3.76 10.05
C VAL A 142 9.36 -4.14 9.32
N LEU A 143 10.49 -3.93 9.95
CA LEU A 143 11.81 -4.23 9.42
C LEU A 143 12.37 -5.48 10.08
N VAL A 144 13.08 -6.30 9.31
CA VAL A 144 13.86 -7.43 9.79
C VAL A 144 15.34 -7.23 9.45
N PRO A 145 16.30 -7.79 10.19
CA PRO A 145 17.70 -7.76 9.83
C PRO A 145 17.91 -8.35 8.44
N ALA A 146 18.64 -7.64 7.58
CA ALA A 146 18.90 -8.08 6.22
C ALA A 146 19.70 -9.39 6.23
N GLN A 147 19.25 -10.36 5.44
CA GLN A 147 19.98 -11.61 5.19
C GLN A 147 20.86 -11.45 3.92
N PRO A 148 21.98 -12.16 3.82
CA PRO A 148 22.78 -12.15 2.59
C PRO A 148 21.91 -12.46 1.36
N SER A 149 22.07 -11.66 0.31
CA SER A 149 21.31 -11.75 -0.95
C SER A 149 19.79 -11.54 -0.82
N GLN A 150 19.29 -11.03 0.30
CA GLN A 150 17.90 -10.60 0.42
C GLN A 150 17.67 -9.35 -0.45
N ARG A 151 16.55 -9.35 -1.17
CA ARG A 151 16.15 -8.29 -2.09
C ARG A 151 14.71 -7.88 -1.80
N LEU A 152 14.35 -6.67 -2.21
CA LEU A 152 13.02 -6.13 -2.01
C LEU A 152 12.42 -5.66 -3.33
N ILE A 153 11.17 -6.04 -3.55
CA ILE A 153 10.30 -5.54 -4.61
C ILE A 153 9.36 -4.51 -3.98
N ALA A 154 9.50 -3.25 -4.35
CA ALA A 154 8.52 -2.22 -4.03
C ALA A 154 7.42 -2.24 -5.08
N VAL A 155 6.16 -2.44 -4.65
CA VAL A 155 5.00 -2.32 -5.54
C VAL A 155 4.39 -0.96 -5.29
N PHE A 156 4.50 -0.07 -6.27
CA PHE A 156 4.20 1.35 -6.11
C PHE A 156 3.08 1.77 -7.05
N GLY A 157 2.05 2.42 -6.49
CA GLY A 157 0.89 2.81 -7.28
C GLY A 157 -0.29 3.33 -6.48
N ASP A 158 -1.44 3.24 -7.10
CA ASP A 158 -2.72 3.73 -6.60
C ASP A 158 -3.54 2.63 -5.87
N SER A 159 -4.87 2.76 -5.89
CA SER A 159 -5.82 1.81 -5.29
C SER A 159 -5.70 0.38 -5.83
N LEU A 160 -5.18 0.19 -7.05
CA LEU A 160 -4.95 -1.12 -7.63
C LEU A 160 -3.80 -1.86 -6.95
N VAL A 161 -2.82 -1.13 -6.45
CA VAL A 161 -1.71 -1.66 -5.65
C VAL A 161 -2.16 -1.83 -4.20
N ASP A 162 -2.80 -0.83 -3.64
CA ASP A 162 -3.36 -0.81 -2.29
C ASP A 162 -4.26 -2.05 -2.05
N GLY A 163 -5.03 -2.44 -3.06
CA GLY A 163 -5.90 -3.61 -3.01
C GLY A 163 -7.35 -3.27 -2.72
N ASN A 164 -7.78 -2.05 -3.03
CA ASN A 164 -9.12 -1.57 -2.75
C ASN A 164 -10.18 -2.54 -3.30
N PHE A 165 -11.26 -2.74 -2.52
CA PHE A 165 -12.33 -3.71 -2.77
C PHE A 165 -11.95 -5.19 -2.66
N SER A 166 -10.73 -5.53 -2.25
CA SER A 166 -10.42 -6.88 -1.81
C SER A 166 -11.03 -7.15 -0.42
N THR A 167 -11.18 -8.43 -0.08
CA THR A 167 -11.78 -8.83 1.21
C THR A 167 -10.93 -8.37 2.38
N VAL A 168 -11.55 -7.59 3.29
CA VAL A 168 -10.92 -7.09 4.51
C VAL A 168 -10.38 -8.26 5.35
N ASP A 169 -9.23 -8.10 5.97
CA ASP A 169 -8.49 -9.08 6.77
C ASP A 169 -7.95 -10.29 6.01
N ALA A 170 -8.23 -10.42 4.71
CA ALA A 170 -7.87 -11.61 3.93
C ALA A 170 -6.54 -11.47 3.17
N ASP A 171 -5.90 -10.28 3.16
CA ASP A 171 -4.66 -10.00 2.42
C ASP A 171 -4.77 -10.39 0.93
N ARG A 172 -5.86 -9.98 0.26
CA ARG A 172 -6.17 -10.37 -1.12
C ARG A 172 -5.74 -9.35 -2.17
N SER A 173 -4.97 -8.33 -1.80
CA SER A 173 -4.31 -7.49 -2.79
C SER A 173 -3.31 -8.31 -3.62
N TRP A 174 -3.13 -7.97 -4.90
CA TRP A 174 -2.20 -8.73 -5.76
C TRP A 174 -0.73 -8.67 -5.29
N PRO A 175 -0.21 -7.61 -4.61
CA PRO A 175 1.11 -7.65 -4.00
C PRO A 175 1.22 -8.70 -2.90
N SER A 176 0.17 -8.88 -2.11
CA SER A 176 0.10 -9.94 -1.08
C SER A 176 0.07 -11.33 -1.70
N ASP A 177 -0.68 -11.52 -2.79
CA ASP A 177 -0.71 -12.78 -3.55
C ASP A 177 0.64 -13.07 -4.22
N LEU A 178 1.32 -12.05 -4.76
CA LEU A 178 2.69 -12.16 -5.29
C LEU A 178 3.67 -12.60 -4.20
N ALA A 179 3.61 -12.00 -3.02
CA ALA A 179 4.44 -12.39 -1.88
C ALA A 179 4.26 -13.87 -1.53
N ARG A 180 3.00 -14.35 -1.49
CA ARG A 180 2.69 -15.77 -1.25
C ARG A 180 3.24 -16.70 -2.34
N ARG A 181 3.19 -16.28 -3.63
CA ARG A 181 3.77 -17.05 -4.73
C ARG A 181 5.28 -17.16 -4.62
N LEU A 182 5.97 -16.05 -4.33
CA LEU A 182 7.42 -16.01 -4.16
C LEU A 182 7.89 -16.88 -2.98
N GLN A 183 7.14 -16.90 -1.89
CA GLN A 183 7.44 -17.74 -0.72
C GLN A 183 7.34 -19.25 -1.02
N LYS A 184 6.50 -19.66 -1.97
CA LYS A 184 6.35 -21.06 -2.38
C LYS A 184 7.52 -21.56 -3.24
N THR A 185 8.30 -20.66 -3.82
CA THR A 185 9.44 -21.01 -4.67
C THR A 185 10.74 -20.87 -3.88
N ARG A 186 11.57 -21.95 -3.84
CA ARG A 186 12.83 -21.94 -3.08
C ARG A 186 13.81 -20.86 -3.53
N ALA A 187 13.84 -20.58 -4.84
CA ALA A 187 14.77 -19.59 -5.42
C ALA A 187 14.41 -18.15 -4.99
N ASP A 188 13.13 -17.90 -4.73
CA ASP A 188 12.59 -16.56 -4.52
C ASP A 188 12.24 -16.27 -3.05
N SER A 189 12.51 -17.22 -2.14
CA SER A 189 12.24 -17.07 -0.69
C SER A 189 12.98 -15.88 -0.03
N LYS A 190 13.96 -15.28 -0.73
CA LYS A 190 14.71 -14.10 -0.27
C LYS A 190 14.17 -12.79 -0.85
N LEU A 191 13.08 -12.83 -1.58
CA LEU A 191 12.42 -11.64 -2.11
C LEU A 191 11.34 -11.15 -1.15
N ALA A 192 11.54 -9.97 -0.60
CA ALA A 192 10.49 -9.24 0.12
C ALA A 192 9.57 -8.56 -0.90
N VAL A 193 8.30 -8.42 -0.57
CA VAL A 193 7.34 -7.59 -1.31
C VAL A 193 6.76 -6.58 -0.33
N VAL A 194 6.83 -5.30 -0.67
CA VAL A 194 6.15 -4.23 0.07
C VAL A 194 5.13 -3.56 -0.83
N ASN A 195 4.00 -3.20 -0.24
CA ASN A 195 2.91 -2.52 -0.90
C ASN A 195 2.98 -1.03 -0.56
N GLU A 196 3.29 -0.21 -1.57
CA GLU A 196 3.35 1.26 -1.49
C GLU A 196 2.18 1.89 -2.28
N GLY A 197 1.03 1.21 -2.29
CA GLY A 197 -0.21 1.69 -2.90
C GLY A 197 -0.91 2.71 -2.00
N ILE A 198 -1.55 3.70 -2.63
CA ILE A 198 -2.40 4.69 -1.96
C ILE A 198 -3.69 4.87 -2.75
N GLY A 199 -4.83 4.57 -2.12
CA GLY A 199 -6.14 4.71 -2.77
C GLY A 199 -6.39 6.11 -3.31
N GLY A 200 -6.68 6.23 -4.62
CA GLY A 200 -6.91 7.51 -5.30
C GLY A 200 -5.66 8.30 -5.64
N ASN A 201 -4.46 7.74 -5.46
CA ASN A 201 -3.22 8.42 -5.81
C ASN A 201 -3.14 8.74 -7.30
N ARG A 202 -2.38 9.75 -7.66
CA ARG A 202 -2.16 10.23 -9.02
C ARG A 202 -0.67 10.35 -9.29
N LEU A 203 -0.32 10.14 -10.54
CA LEU A 203 1.07 10.23 -10.99
C LEU A 203 1.60 11.68 -10.99
N LEU A 204 0.77 12.63 -11.46
CA LEU A 204 1.17 13.99 -11.82
C LEU A 204 0.68 15.07 -10.84
N SER A 205 -0.34 14.80 -10.05
CA SER A 205 -0.97 15.81 -9.20
C SER A 205 -1.31 15.23 -7.83
N ASN A 206 -1.19 16.03 -6.78
CA ASN A 206 -1.62 15.60 -5.44
C ASN A 206 -3.12 15.28 -5.41
N GLY A 207 -3.50 14.38 -4.55
CA GLY A 207 -4.88 14.03 -4.33
C GLY A 207 -5.70 15.21 -3.79
N ARG A 208 -6.97 15.32 -4.19
CA ARG A 208 -7.88 16.36 -3.65
C ARG A 208 -8.20 16.17 -2.19
N LEU A 209 -8.21 14.95 -1.72
CA LEU A 209 -8.40 14.59 -0.32
C LEU A 209 -7.08 14.13 0.27
N ALA A 210 -6.81 14.49 1.51
CA ALA A 210 -5.53 14.22 2.17
C ALA A 210 -5.13 12.74 2.13
N PHE A 211 -6.09 11.82 2.20
CA PHE A 211 -5.83 10.38 2.16
C PHE A 211 -5.33 9.87 0.78
N MET A 212 -5.52 10.63 -0.30
CA MET A 212 -5.01 10.28 -1.63
C MET A 212 -3.51 10.57 -1.77
N GLY A 213 -2.91 11.24 -0.80
CA GLY A 213 -1.48 11.48 -0.67
C GLY A 213 -0.88 12.45 -1.69
N ASP A 214 0.43 12.61 -1.58
CA ASP A 214 1.25 13.33 -2.56
C ASP A 214 1.26 12.56 -3.89
N ASN A 215 1.47 13.27 -5.01
CA ASN A 215 1.60 12.62 -6.30
C ASN A 215 2.80 11.66 -6.34
N ALA A 216 2.72 10.65 -7.19
CA ALA A 216 3.71 9.60 -7.28
C ALA A 216 5.12 10.14 -7.59
N LEU A 217 5.25 11.17 -8.43
CA LEU A 217 6.54 11.81 -8.70
C LEU A 217 7.16 12.42 -7.43
N ALA A 218 6.35 13.00 -6.55
CA ALA A 218 6.84 13.63 -5.31
C ALA A 218 7.21 12.59 -4.24
N ARG A 219 6.37 11.53 -4.07
CA ARG A 219 6.57 10.53 -3.00
C ARG A 219 7.55 9.41 -3.34
N PHE A 220 7.99 9.28 -4.60
CA PHE A 220 8.80 8.16 -5.08
C PHE A 220 10.10 7.96 -4.32
N ASP A 221 10.81 9.04 -3.97
CA ASP A 221 12.07 8.94 -3.23
C ASP A 221 11.84 8.42 -1.81
N ARG A 222 10.79 8.91 -1.13
CA ARG A 222 10.43 8.49 0.21
C ARG A 222 9.93 7.04 0.23
N ASP A 223 9.01 6.69 -0.68
CA ASP A 223 8.26 5.44 -0.59
C ASP A 223 8.94 4.28 -1.35
N VAL A 224 9.90 4.57 -2.25
CA VAL A 224 10.60 3.54 -3.02
C VAL A 224 12.13 3.62 -2.82
N LEU A 225 12.75 4.76 -3.15
CA LEU A 225 14.21 4.83 -3.22
C LEU A 225 14.90 4.79 -1.86
N SER A 226 14.18 5.11 -0.77
CA SER A 226 14.66 5.03 0.60
C SER A 226 14.53 3.64 1.24
N LEU A 227 13.80 2.71 0.59
CA LEU A 227 13.56 1.38 1.17
C LEU A 227 14.86 0.55 1.23
N PRO A 228 15.20 -0.01 2.41
CA PRO A 228 16.40 -0.83 2.55
C PRO A 228 16.32 -2.08 1.67
N GLY A 229 17.36 -2.30 0.85
CA GLY A 229 17.47 -3.50 0.03
C GLY A 229 16.54 -3.56 -1.18
N VAL A 230 15.91 -2.44 -1.57
CA VAL A 230 15.10 -2.37 -2.79
C VAL A 230 15.96 -2.63 -4.03
N THR A 231 15.51 -3.54 -4.86
CA THR A 231 16.17 -3.92 -6.13
C THR A 231 15.24 -3.81 -7.32
N HIS A 232 13.94 -3.83 -7.08
CA HIS A 232 12.92 -3.74 -8.12
C HIS A 232 11.80 -2.81 -7.66
N VAL A 233 11.26 -2.04 -8.60
CA VAL A 233 9.98 -1.34 -8.42
C VAL A 233 9.02 -1.79 -9.50
N VAL A 234 7.78 -2.13 -9.10
CA VAL A 234 6.67 -2.40 -10.02
C VAL A 234 5.74 -1.19 -9.99
N LEU A 235 5.58 -0.54 -11.16
CA LEU A 235 4.85 0.72 -11.30
C LEU A 235 3.45 0.48 -11.86
N VAL A 236 2.41 0.81 -11.07
CA VAL A 236 0.98 0.73 -11.43
C VAL A 236 0.32 2.04 -11.06
N GLU A 237 0.41 3.03 -11.93
CA GLU A 237 -0.03 4.40 -11.63
C GLU A 237 -0.54 5.10 -12.89
N GLY A 238 -1.32 6.18 -12.75
CA GLY A 238 -1.71 7.05 -13.85
C GLY A 238 -3.15 6.88 -14.34
N LEU A 239 -3.88 5.83 -13.92
CA LEU A 239 -5.28 5.67 -14.30
C LEU A 239 -6.14 6.81 -13.73
N ASN A 240 -5.84 7.28 -12.51
CA ASN A 240 -6.54 8.39 -11.87
C ASN A 240 -6.20 9.75 -12.50
N ASP A 241 -5.02 9.91 -13.11
CA ASP A 241 -4.68 11.12 -13.87
C ASP A 241 -5.55 11.24 -15.12
N ILE A 242 -5.90 10.11 -15.73
CA ILE A 242 -6.78 10.04 -16.90
C ILE A 242 -8.25 10.16 -16.47
N GLY A 243 -8.66 9.40 -15.43
CA GLY A 243 -10.07 9.26 -15.06
C GLY A 243 -10.64 10.41 -14.26
N PHE A 244 -9.91 10.95 -13.27
CA PHE A 244 -10.44 11.95 -12.33
C PHE A 244 -10.86 13.29 -12.96
N PRO A 245 -10.16 13.86 -13.95
CA PRO A 245 -10.61 15.10 -14.57
C PRO A 245 -12.04 14.97 -15.11
N GLY A 246 -12.97 15.78 -14.57
CA GLY A 246 -14.40 15.71 -14.91
C GLY A 246 -15.19 14.58 -14.26
N GLY A 247 -14.51 13.62 -13.59
CA GLY A 247 -15.14 12.52 -12.88
C GLY A 247 -15.79 12.96 -11.57
N ARG A 248 -16.81 12.23 -11.12
CA ARG A 248 -17.56 12.52 -9.89
C ARG A 248 -17.82 11.24 -9.11
N LEU A 249 -17.73 11.34 -7.78
CA LEU A 249 -18.19 10.30 -6.85
C LEU A 249 -19.36 10.90 -6.03
N GLY A 250 -20.58 10.57 -6.40
CA GLY A 250 -21.77 11.25 -5.88
C GLY A 250 -21.71 12.76 -6.15
N LYS A 251 -21.69 13.58 -5.09
CA LYS A 251 -21.56 15.04 -5.17
C LYS A 251 -20.10 15.52 -5.23
N LEU A 252 -19.15 14.66 -4.92
CA LEU A 252 -17.74 15.02 -4.91
C LEU A 252 -17.18 15.06 -6.34
N SER A 253 -16.57 16.18 -6.75
CA SER A 253 -15.76 16.24 -7.96
C SER A 253 -14.40 15.59 -7.68
N LEU A 254 -13.98 14.65 -8.52
CA LEU A 254 -12.69 13.96 -8.40
C LEU A 254 -11.53 14.78 -8.97
N GLY A 255 -11.79 15.61 -9.99
CA GLY A 255 -10.82 16.52 -10.61
C GLY A 255 -11.50 17.57 -11.47
N ASP A 256 -10.81 18.70 -11.69
CA ASP A 256 -11.26 19.70 -12.66
C ASP A 256 -11.10 19.13 -14.10
N PRO A 257 -12.09 19.27 -14.98
CA PRO A 257 -11.91 18.90 -16.39
C PRO A 257 -10.69 19.54 -17.07
N ALA A 258 -10.30 20.74 -16.63
CA ALA A 258 -9.12 21.43 -17.13
C ALA A 258 -7.79 20.74 -16.76
N ASP A 259 -7.81 19.83 -15.78
CA ASP A 259 -6.66 19.01 -15.38
C ASP A 259 -6.47 17.76 -16.26
N ALA A 260 -7.20 17.63 -17.36
CA ALA A 260 -7.06 16.50 -18.28
C ALA A 260 -5.60 16.34 -18.75
N ARG A 261 -5.12 15.09 -18.71
CA ARG A 261 -3.74 14.75 -19.07
C ARG A 261 -3.68 14.06 -20.42
N THR A 262 -2.65 14.38 -21.17
CA THR A 262 -2.32 13.68 -22.42
C THR A 262 -1.58 12.38 -22.12
N ALA A 263 -1.48 11.50 -23.11
CA ALA A 263 -0.64 10.30 -22.97
C ALA A 263 0.84 10.66 -22.79
N GLU A 264 1.30 11.74 -23.43
CA GLU A 264 2.67 12.24 -23.31
C GLU A 264 2.98 12.68 -21.87
N ASP A 265 2.06 13.39 -21.21
CA ASP A 265 2.26 13.81 -19.81
C ASP A 265 2.51 12.59 -18.88
N VAL A 266 1.71 11.53 -19.06
CA VAL A 266 1.83 10.29 -18.29
C VAL A 266 3.13 9.55 -18.63
N ILE A 267 3.48 9.47 -19.91
CA ILE A 267 4.70 8.82 -20.39
C ILE A 267 5.95 9.54 -19.88
N ASP A 268 5.96 10.86 -19.90
CA ASP A 268 7.10 11.65 -19.41
C ASP A 268 7.29 11.48 -17.91
N ALA A 269 6.22 11.39 -17.14
CA ALA A 269 6.31 11.07 -15.71
C ALA A 269 6.89 9.66 -15.48
N TYR A 270 6.47 8.65 -16.23
CA TYR A 270 7.09 7.33 -16.16
C TYR A 270 8.59 7.36 -16.49
N ARG A 271 8.99 8.12 -17.52
CA ARG A 271 10.42 8.29 -17.84
C ARG A 271 11.21 8.85 -16.66
N GLN A 272 10.63 9.81 -15.91
CA GLN A 272 11.26 10.36 -14.71
C GLN A 272 11.39 9.31 -13.60
N LEU A 273 10.34 8.54 -13.31
CA LEU A 273 10.40 7.47 -12.30
C LEU A 273 11.44 6.41 -12.67
N ILE A 274 11.46 5.98 -13.94
CA ILE A 274 12.44 5.01 -14.46
C ILE A 274 13.88 5.55 -14.32
N ALA A 275 14.11 6.79 -14.72
CA ALA A 275 15.44 7.42 -14.63
C ALA A 275 15.92 7.46 -13.17
N ARG A 276 15.05 7.89 -12.23
CA ARG A 276 15.37 7.96 -10.80
C ARG A 276 15.62 6.58 -10.19
N ALA A 277 14.86 5.55 -10.58
CA ALA A 277 15.11 4.18 -10.16
C ALA A 277 16.48 3.69 -10.65
N ARG A 278 16.81 3.93 -11.93
CA ARG A 278 18.10 3.52 -12.54
C ARG A 278 19.31 4.17 -11.91
N VAL A 279 19.23 5.44 -11.51
CA VAL A 279 20.32 6.12 -10.77
C VAL A 279 20.68 5.36 -9.49
N ARG A 280 19.71 4.65 -8.90
CA ARG A 280 19.90 3.84 -7.68
C ARG A 280 20.16 2.35 -8.00
N GLY A 281 20.28 1.96 -9.27
CA GLY A 281 20.45 0.57 -9.67
C GLY A 281 19.19 -0.29 -9.50
N ILE A 282 18.02 0.32 -9.36
CA ILE A 282 16.75 -0.36 -9.19
C ILE A 282 16.13 -0.64 -10.56
N LYS A 283 15.74 -1.90 -10.81
CA LYS A 283 15.01 -2.28 -12.03
C LYS A 283 13.56 -1.78 -11.95
N ALA A 284 13.09 -1.14 -13.01
CA ALA A 284 11.72 -0.64 -13.13
C ALA A 284 10.90 -1.57 -14.02
N ILE A 285 9.84 -2.15 -13.44
CA ILE A 285 8.88 -3.01 -14.14
C ILE A 285 7.59 -2.20 -14.35
N GLY A 286 7.16 -2.05 -15.60
CA GLY A 286 5.96 -1.30 -15.95
C GLY A 286 4.74 -2.20 -16.02
N CYS A 287 3.60 -1.71 -15.55
CA CYS A 287 2.32 -2.39 -15.71
C CYS A 287 1.41 -1.59 -16.63
N THR A 288 0.68 -2.28 -17.51
CA THR A 288 -0.34 -1.62 -18.33
C THR A 288 -1.53 -1.18 -17.47
N LEU A 289 -2.11 -0.03 -17.82
CA LEU A 289 -3.32 0.50 -17.19
C LEU A 289 -4.51 -0.40 -17.55
N ILE A 290 -5.30 -0.79 -16.56
CA ILE A 290 -6.42 -1.71 -16.71
C ILE A 290 -7.61 -1.06 -17.46
N PRO A 291 -8.55 -1.85 -18.03
CA PRO A 291 -9.77 -1.33 -18.60
C PRO A 291 -10.66 -0.67 -17.54
N PHE A 292 -11.36 0.42 -17.89
CA PHE A 292 -12.09 1.20 -16.88
C PHE A 292 -13.44 1.79 -17.35
N GLU A 293 -13.97 1.36 -18.51
CA GLU A 293 -15.27 1.84 -19.02
C GLU A 293 -16.40 1.65 -18.02
N GLY A 294 -16.38 0.53 -17.25
CA GLY A 294 -17.37 0.25 -16.23
C GLY A 294 -17.44 1.29 -15.11
N ALA A 295 -16.38 2.07 -14.91
CA ALA A 295 -16.29 3.10 -13.87
C ALA A 295 -17.42 4.13 -13.92
N ASN A 296 -17.95 4.45 -15.10
CA ASN A 296 -19.05 5.40 -15.24
C ASN A 296 -20.33 5.01 -14.50
N VAL A 297 -20.49 3.74 -14.13
CA VAL A 297 -21.64 3.28 -13.34
C VAL A 297 -21.64 3.91 -11.94
N THR A 298 -20.47 3.99 -11.31
CA THR A 298 -20.31 4.51 -9.94
C THR A 298 -19.67 5.89 -9.89
N MET A 299 -18.87 6.22 -10.91
CA MET A 299 -18.15 7.48 -11.04
C MET A 299 -18.41 8.12 -12.42
N PRO A 300 -19.59 8.75 -12.64
CA PRO A 300 -19.91 9.39 -13.90
C PRO A 300 -18.82 10.39 -14.33
N GLY A 301 -18.42 10.34 -15.61
CA GLY A 301 -17.36 11.17 -16.19
C GLY A 301 -15.94 10.66 -15.91
N PHE A 302 -15.78 9.55 -15.22
CA PHE A 302 -14.47 8.92 -15.03
C PHE A 302 -13.94 8.33 -16.34
N TYR A 303 -14.81 7.74 -17.16
CA TYR A 303 -14.50 7.22 -18.48
C TYR A 303 -15.13 8.09 -19.59
N SER A 304 -14.41 8.20 -20.71
CA SER A 304 -14.89 8.61 -22.03
C SER A 304 -14.02 7.96 -23.12
N ASP A 305 -14.45 8.02 -24.38
CA ASP A 305 -13.68 7.48 -25.50
C ASP A 305 -12.34 8.20 -25.67
N GLU A 306 -12.27 9.51 -25.40
CA GLU A 306 -11.03 10.27 -25.42
C GLU A 306 -10.05 9.81 -24.34
N LYS A 307 -10.56 9.53 -23.12
CA LYS A 307 -9.77 9.00 -22.02
C LYS A 307 -9.27 7.59 -22.31
N GLU A 308 -10.11 6.76 -22.95
CA GLU A 308 -9.71 5.43 -23.41
C GLU A 308 -8.58 5.52 -24.45
N ALA A 309 -8.68 6.46 -25.39
CA ALA A 309 -7.61 6.67 -26.37
C ALA A 309 -6.28 7.05 -25.69
N VAL A 310 -6.30 7.86 -24.63
CA VAL A 310 -5.11 8.16 -23.81
C VAL A 310 -4.58 6.90 -23.16
N ARG A 311 -5.42 6.10 -22.47
CA ARG A 311 -5.03 4.83 -21.83
C ARG A 311 -4.39 3.87 -22.83
N LEU A 312 -4.99 3.68 -23.98
CA LEU A 312 -4.47 2.79 -25.02
C LEU A 312 -3.11 3.22 -25.53
N LYS A 313 -2.91 4.54 -25.72
CA LYS A 313 -1.62 5.08 -26.17
C LYS A 313 -0.54 4.91 -25.10
N VAL A 314 -0.85 5.14 -23.82
CA VAL A 314 0.07 4.86 -22.71
C VAL A 314 0.41 3.37 -22.66
N ASN A 315 -0.58 2.49 -22.76
CA ASN A 315 -0.39 1.04 -22.74
C ASN A 315 0.46 0.55 -23.94
N GLN A 316 0.26 1.13 -25.12
CA GLN A 316 1.09 0.84 -26.28
C GLN A 316 2.57 1.19 -25.99
N TRP A 317 2.81 2.37 -25.42
CA TRP A 317 4.16 2.79 -25.07
C TRP A 317 4.78 1.87 -23.99
N ILE A 318 4.03 1.51 -22.94
CA ILE A 318 4.51 0.58 -21.92
C ILE A 318 4.97 -0.74 -22.55
N ARG A 319 4.18 -1.30 -23.50
CA ARG A 319 4.47 -2.59 -24.13
C ARG A 319 5.65 -2.54 -25.10
N SER A 320 5.86 -1.44 -25.82
CA SER A 320 6.72 -1.44 -26.99
C SER A 320 7.93 -0.52 -26.94
N SER A 321 8.01 0.39 -25.97
CA SER A 321 9.09 1.39 -25.93
C SER A 321 10.45 0.83 -25.52
N GLY A 322 10.50 -0.32 -24.84
CA GLY A 322 11.72 -0.82 -24.21
C GLY A 322 12.25 0.04 -23.07
N ALA A 323 11.44 0.99 -22.57
CA ALA A 323 11.85 1.89 -21.49
C ALA A 323 11.93 1.19 -20.13
N PHE A 324 11.07 0.21 -19.87
CA PHE A 324 11.07 -0.60 -18.66
C PHE A 324 12.02 -1.80 -18.77
N ASP A 325 12.50 -2.29 -17.65
CA ASP A 325 13.32 -3.50 -17.55
C ASP A 325 12.49 -4.78 -17.70
N GLY A 326 11.17 -4.66 -17.63
CA GLY A 326 10.17 -5.69 -17.86
C GLY A 326 8.78 -5.11 -17.86
N VAL A 327 7.80 -5.86 -18.39
CA VAL A 327 6.41 -5.40 -18.51
C VAL A 327 5.46 -6.49 -18.02
N ILE A 328 4.46 -6.09 -17.25
CA ILE A 328 3.32 -6.91 -16.84
C ILE A 328 2.07 -6.36 -17.50
N ASP A 329 1.39 -7.16 -18.30
CA ASP A 329 0.25 -6.71 -19.10
C ASP A 329 -1.09 -6.96 -18.40
N PHE A 330 -1.39 -6.18 -17.35
CA PHE A 330 -2.64 -6.29 -16.60
C PHE A 330 -3.89 -5.96 -17.43
N ASP A 331 -3.77 -5.08 -18.43
CA ASP A 331 -4.86 -4.82 -19.38
C ASP A 331 -5.27 -6.11 -20.12
N LYS A 332 -4.30 -6.86 -20.66
CA LYS A 332 -4.56 -8.12 -21.36
C LYS A 332 -5.17 -9.18 -20.44
N ILE A 333 -4.76 -9.20 -19.17
CA ILE A 333 -5.21 -10.21 -18.20
C ILE A 333 -6.66 -9.97 -17.78
N LEU A 334 -7.01 -8.70 -17.53
CA LEU A 334 -8.27 -8.35 -16.89
C LEU A 334 -9.38 -7.98 -17.88
N ARG A 335 -9.05 -7.58 -19.10
CA ARG A 335 -10.05 -7.10 -20.07
C ARG A 335 -11.03 -8.18 -20.50
N ASP A 336 -12.24 -7.76 -20.76
CA ASP A 336 -13.24 -8.57 -21.44
C ASP A 336 -12.81 -8.77 -22.91
N PRO A 337 -12.76 -10.02 -23.43
CA PRO A 337 -12.36 -10.27 -24.82
C PRO A 337 -13.32 -9.67 -25.84
N ASP A 338 -14.61 -9.58 -25.52
CA ASP A 338 -15.66 -9.05 -26.42
C ASP A 338 -15.82 -7.53 -26.28
N HIS A 339 -15.44 -6.95 -25.14
CA HIS A 339 -15.49 -5.52 -24.81
C HIS A 339 -14.18 -5.05 -24.15
N PRO A 340 -13.08 -4.88 -24.91
CA PRO A 340 -11.74 -4.65 -24.34
C PRO A 340 -11.57 -3.39 -23.48
N SER A 341 -12.48 -2.42 -23.56
CA SER A 341 -12.53 -1.24 -22.70
C SER A 341 -13.07 -1.51 -21.30
N ARG A 342 -13.64 -2.72 -21.08
CA ARG A 342 -14.19 -3.19 -19.80
C ARG A 342 -13.33 -4.30 -19.20
N MET A 343 -13.35 -4.36 -17.88
CA MET A 343 -12.85 -5.53 -17.16
C MET A 343 -13.87 -6.68 -17.30
N ALA A 344 -13.38 -7.90 -17.48
CA ALA A 344 -14.24 -9.08 -17.53
C ALA A 344 -15.03 -9.23 -16.21
N SER A 345 -16.31 -9.55 -16.29
CA SER A 345 -17.24 -9.59 -15.15
C SER A 345 -16.79 -10.47 -13.99
N ARG A 346 -16.05 -11.56 -14.28
CA ARG A 346 -15.48 -12.47 -13.26
C ARG A 346 -14.35 -11.83 -12.43
N PHE A 347 -13.75 -10.74 -12.89
CA PHE A 347 -12.60 -10.10 -12.28
C PHE A 347 -12.93 -8.77 -11.59
N VAL A 348 -14.06 -8.14 -11.96
CA VAL A 348 -14.41 -6.81 -11.49
C VAL A 348 -15.16 -6.86 -10.16
N ALA A 349 -14.88 -5.90 -9.26
CA ALA A 349 -15.63 -5.69 -8.04
C ALA A 349 -16.95 -4.92 -8.33
N LYS A 350 -17.76 -4.76 -7.28
CA LYS A 350 -19.09 -4.12 -7.40
C LYS A 350 -19.05 -2.66 -7.89
N ASP A 351 -17.94 -1.97 -7.72
CA ASP A 351 -17.75 -0.59 -8.15
C ASP A 351 -17.43 -0.45 -9.65
N GLN A 352 -17.19 -1.55 -10.35
CA GLN A 352 -16.89 -1.62 -11.78
C GLN A 352 -15.55 -0.97 -12.19
N VAL A 353 -14.66 -0.70 -11.21
CA VAL A 353 -13.33 -0.10 -11.41
C VAL A 353 -12.24 -1.01 -10.88
N HIS A 354 -12.40 -1.48 -9.65
CA HIS A 354 -11.37 -2.27 -9.00
C HIS A 354 -11.54 -3.77 -9.29
N PRO A 355 -10.45 -4.53 -9.29
CA PRO A 355 -10.54 -5.98 -9.31
C PRO A 355 -11.20 -6.52 -8.03
N SER A 356 -11.94 -7.61 -8.16
CA SER A 356 -12.35 -8.47 -7.04
C SER A 356 -11.16 -9.29 -6.53
N ASP A 357 -11.32 -10.05 -5.45
CA ASP A 357 -10.30 -11.01 -4.99
C ASP A 357 -9.83 -11.95 -6.12
N THR A 358 -10.78 -12.40 -6.96
CA THR A 358 -10.45 -13.22 -8.14
C THR A 358 -9.64 -12.45 -9.18
N GLY A 359 -9.94 -11.18 -9.38
CA GLY A 359 -9.20 -10.30 -10.28
C GLY A 359 -7.77 -10.05 -9.77
N TYR A 360 -7.61 -9.73 -8.50
CA TYR A 360 -6.29 -9.55 -7.88
C TYR A 360 -5.46 -10.84 -7.90
N GLN A 361 -6.09 -11.99 -7.66
CA GLN A 361 -5.41 -13.28 -7.79
C GLN A 361 -4.94 -13.52 -9.23
N ALA A 362 -5.78 -13.22 -10.24
CA ALA A 362 -5.41 -13.36 -11.65
C ALA A 362 -4.24 -12.43 -12.03
N MET A 363 -4.22 -11.18 -11.52
CA MET A 363 -3.09 -10.28 -11.70
C MET A 363 -1.80 -10.89 -11.15
N ALA A 364 -1.83 -11.35 -9.90
CA ALA A 364 -0.67 -11.97 -9.26
C ALA A 364 -0.21 -13.24 -10.00
N ASP A 365 -1.12 -14.10 -10.42
CA ASP A 365 -0.81 -15.39 -11.08
C ASP A 365 -0.16 -15.21 -12.45
N ALA A 366 -0.50 -14.15 -13.15
CA ALA A 366 0.02 -13.87 -14.48
C ALA A 366 1.43 -13.26 -14.49
N ILE A 367 1.96 -12.86 -13.34
CA ILE A 367 3.30 -12.27 -13.24
C ILE A 367 4.36 -13.35 -13.50
N ASP A 368 5.22 -13.11 -14.49
CA ASP A 368 6.42 -13.92 -14.68
C ASP A 368 7.44 -13.60 -13.59
N LEU A 369 7.68 -14.57 -12.69
CA LEU A 369 8.61 -14.40 -11.58
C LEU A 369 10.07 -14.24 -12.03
N SER A 370 10.40 -14.56 -13.29
CA SER A 370 11.74 -14.33 -13.85
C SER A 370 12.11 -12.85 -13.95
N LEU A 371 11.12 -11.96 -13.95
CA LEU A 371 11.32 -10.50 -13.92
C LEU A 371 12.10 -10.02 -12.69
N PHE A 372 12.11 -10.81 -11.62
CA PHE A 372 12.75 -10.45 -10.35
C PHE A 372 14.08 -11.20 -10.08
N ARG A 373 14.66 -11.80 -11.10
CA ARG A 373 15.94 -12.51 -11.03
C ARG A 373 17.15 -11.61 -11.24
#